data_e411df2ca92b8f67facacb9f92da8d9e
#
_entry.id   e411df2ca92b8f67facacb9f92da8d9e
#
_cell.length_a   1.000
_cell.length_b   1.000
_cell.length_c   1.000
_cell.angle_alpha   90.00
_cell.angle_beta   90.00
_cell.angle_gamma   90.00
#
_symmetry.space_group_name_H-M   'P 1'
#
loop_
_entity.id
_entity.type
_entity.pdbx_description
1 polymer ?
#
loop_
_entity_poly.entity_id
_entity_poly.type
_entity_poly.pdbx_seq_one_letter_code
_entity_poly.pdbx_strand_id
1 'polypeptide(L)'
;MDFPRFIHIYQKTTSAPVLDIKAVGEEIHKIFSSCKIDIRPPFMYEEKIIEQARIVDIKQPFEKQPNYEQESMMMMTIPLYDGFVMQKKLEEMIPSAELSLAHIHITFTSLLTCTFSEDDWRYHGRAVLCGTPSIISTTGIVEALAKPREFYLAQLGSIAADNGSLKKRFAGRFIDYDDEKKITAASINYALQAIFFFITSGEPFCSNKDCMLLNAHWQEDLIHTIEKRTLCNHHMNLANKLSMD
;
A
#
# COMPACT_ATOMS: atom_id res chain seq x y z
N MET A 1 -20.03 -13.52 -16.72
CA MET A 1 -18.67 -13.21 -16.23
C MET A 1 -18.57 -13.81 -14.85
N ASP A 2 -17.51 -14.58 -14.56
CA ASP A 2 -17.30 -15.06 -13.20
C ASP A 2 -16.86 -13.89 -12.34
N PHE A 3 -17.75 -13.39 -11.52
CA PHE A 3 -17.47 -12.34 -10.56
C PHE A 3 -16.81 -12.92 -9.30
N PRO A 4 -16.00 -12.13 -8.58
CA PRO A 4 -15.40 -12.59 -7.35
C PRO A 4 -16.50 -12.94 -6.32
N ARG A 5 -16.40 -14.15 -5.77
CA ARG A 5 -17.30 -14.64 -4.71
C ARG A 5 -16.64 -14.65 -3.35
N PHE A 6 -15.31 -14.72 -3.35
CA PHE A 6 -14.51 -14.82 -2.14
C PHE A 6 -13.44 -13.74 -2.15
N ILE A 7 -13.29 -13.05 -1.04
CA ILE A 7 -12.20 -12.09 -0.82
C ILE A 7 -11.43 -12.57 0.41
N HIS A 8 -10.21 -13.06 0.18
CA HIS A 8 -9.31 -13.57 1.21
C HIS A 8 -8.35 -12.46 1.62
N ILE A 9 -8.39 -12.09 2.89
CA ILE A 9 -7.58 -11.00 3.45
C ILE A 9 -6.56 -11.62 4.41
N TYR A 10 -5.28 -11.60 4.03
CA TYR A 10 -4.20 -12.12 4.85
C TYR A 10 -3.64 -11.02 5.74
N GLN A 11 -3.56 -11.33 7.03
CA GLN A 11 -2.99 -10.43 8.03
C GLN A 11 -1.49 -10.23 7.76
N LYS A 12 -0.93 -9.15 8.30
CA LYS A 12 0.52 -8.95 8.29
C LYS A 12 1.21 -9.70 9.45
N THR A 13 2.48 -10.01 9.26
CA THR A 13 3.28 -10.77 10.23
C THR A 13 3.75 -9.95 11.43
N THR A 14 3.83 -8.63 11.30
CA THR A 14 4.35 -7.73 12.32
C THR A 14 3.26 -6.86 12.94
N SER A 15 3.46 -6.42 14.17
CA SER A 15 2.50 -5.56 14.88
C SER A 15 2.56 -4.09 14.44
N ALA A 16 3.69 -3.60 13.92
CA ALA A 16 3.87 -2.20 13.54
C ALA A 16 4.03 -2.04 12.01
N PRO A 17 3.50 -0.94 11.43
CA PRO A 17 2.49 -0.06 12.02
C PRO A 17 1.17 -0.80 12.30
N VAL A 18 0.40 -0.35 13.26
CA VAL A 18 -0.84 -1.03 13.65
C VAL A 18 -1.90 -0.92 12.54
N LEU A 19 -2.60 -2.01 12.29
CA LEU A 19 -3.67 -2.12 11.29
C LEU A 19 -4.86 -2.87 11.87
N ASP A 20 -6.04 -2.26 11.87
CA ASP A 20 -7.28 -2.95 12.21
C ASP A 20 -7.82 -3.71 10.99
N ILE A 21 -7.39 -4.96 10.86
CA ILE A 21 -7.78 -5.84 9.74
C ILE A 21 -9.27 -6.19 9.76
N LYS A 22 -9.91 -6.20 10.93
CA LYS A 22 -11.35 -6.45 11.03
C LYS A 22 -12.14 -5.29 10.46
N ALA A 23 -11.76 -4.05 10.82
CA ALA A 23 -12.37 -2.86 10.24
C ALA A 23 -12.22 -2.82 8.71
N VAL A 24 -11.07 -3.25 8.16
CA VAL A 24 -10.89 -3.38 6.71
C VAL A 24 -11.89 -4.38 6.12
N GLY A 25 -12.02 -5.58 6.71
CA GLY A 25 -12.96 -6.60 6.23
C GLY A 25 -14.42 -6.15 6.31
N GLU A 26 -14.80 -5.47 7.39
CA GLU A 26 -16.16 -4.95 7.59
C GLU A 26 -16.53 -3.87 6.55
N GLU A 27 -15.61 -2.95 6.24
CA GLU A 27 -15.86 -1.91 5.23
C GLU A 27 -15.95 -2.50 3.82
N ILE A 28 -15.11 -3.49 3.49
CA ILE A 28 -15.21 -4.22 2.23
C ILE A 28 -16.57 -4.93 2.12
N HIS A 29 -17.01 -5.61 3.20
CA HIS A 29 -18.28 -6.32 3.21
C HIS A 29 -19.50 -5.39 3.04
N LYS A 30 -19.44 -4.16 3.56
CA LYS A 30 -20.51 -3.16 3.33
C LYS A 30 -20.68 -2.81 1.85
N ILE A 31 -19.60 -2.79 1.08
CA ILE A 31 -19.61 -2.45 -0.34
C ILE A 31 -19.91 -3.69 -1.20
N PHE A 32 -19.36 -4.84 -0.83
CA PHE A 32 -19.46 -6.12 -1.55
C PHE A 32 -20.15 -7.17 -0.69
N SER A 33 -21.41 -6.93 -0.34
CA SER A 33 -22.18 -7.78 0.59
C SER A 33 -22.47 -9.19 0.05
N SER A 34 -22.43 -9.39 -1.26
CA SER A 34 -22.55 -10.70 -1.93
C SER A 34 -21.28 -11.55 -1.81
N CYS A 35 -20.12 -10.93 -1.55
CA CYS A 35 -18.86 -11.64 -1.42
C CYS A 35 -18.65 -12.16 0.00
N LYS A 36 -18.12 -13.37 0.10
CA LYS A 36 -17.66 -13.92 1.38
C LYS A 36 -16.28 -13.36 1.71
N ILE A 37 -16.19 -12.59 2.78
CA ILE A 37 -14.93 -12.09 3.31
C ILE A 37 -14.33 -13.13 4.26
N ASP A 38 -13.06 -13.49 4.02
CA ASP A 38 -12.33 -14.49 4.78
C ASP A 38 -10.99 -13.91 5.27
N ILE A 39 -10.94 -13.60 6.58
CA ILE A 39 -9.72 -13.08 7.21
C ILE A 39 -8.84 -14.27 7.61
N ARG A 40 -7.64 -14.32 7.02
CA ARG A 40 -6.68 -15.42 7.18
C ARG A 40 -5.45 -14.97 7.98
N PRO A 41 -4.74 -15.93 8.59
CA PRO A 41 -3.42 -15.67 9.13
C PRO A 41 -2.48 -15.20 8.01
N PRO A 42 -1.36 -14.56 8.36
CA PRO A 42 -0.37 -14.16 7.36
C PRO A 42 0.17 -15.37 6.61
N PHE A 43 0.65 -15.16 5.38
CA PHE A 43 1.40 -16.19 4.69
C PHE A 43 2.61 -16.62 5.54
N MET A 44 2.72 -17.92 5.79
CA MET A 44 3.84 -18.50 6.54
C MET A 44 4.92 -18.91 5.55
N TYR A 45 5.96 -18.13 5.45
CA TYR A 45 7.11 -18.37 4.58
C TYR A 45 8.42 -18.31 5.38
N GLU A 46 9.43 -19.02 4.90
CA GLU A 46 10.78 -18.85 5.41
C GLU A 46 11.31 -17.47 5.02
N GLU A 47 11.99 -16.80 5.92
CA GLU A 47 12.57 -15.46 5.70
C GLU A 47 13.41 -15.40 4.41
N LYS A 48 14.14 -16.47 4.11
CA LYS A 48 14.94 -16.63 2.87
C LYS A 48 14.13 -16.44 1.58
N ILE A 49 12.84 -16.75 1.57
CA ILE A 49 11.98 -16.61 0.38
C ILE A 49 11.77 -15.15 0.08
N ILE A 50 11.48 -14.36 1.08
CA ILE A 50 11.24 -12.91 0.92
C ILE A 50 12.56 -12.14 0.74
N GLU A 51 13.65 -12.59 1.36
CA GLU A 51 14.97 -11.99 1.13
C GLU A 51 15.42 -12.08 -0.34
N GLN A 52 14.90 -13.02 -1.15
CA GLN A 52 15.13 -13.06 -2.60
C GLN A 52 14.53 -11.84 -3.33
N ALA A 53 13.51 -11.21 -2.75
CA ALA A 53 12.91 -10.00 -3.30
C ALA A 53 13.61 -8.73 -2.82
N ARG A 54 14.53 -8.82 -1.85
CA ARG A 54 15.21 -7.65 -1.31
C ARG A 54 16.15 -7.02 -2.33
N ILE A 55 16.02 -5.70 -2.48
CA ILE A 55 16.91 -4.93 -3.35
C ILE A 55 18.11 -4.50 -2.53
N VAL A 56 19.28 -5.06 -2.86
CA VAL A 56 20.51 -4.93 -2.05
C VAL A 56 21.33 -3.71 -2.46
N ASP A 57 21.28 -3.29 -3.73
CA ASP A 57 22.14 -2.25 -4.28
C ASP A 57 21.33 -1.17 -4.98
N ILE A 58 20.73 -0.26 -4.22
CA ILE A 58 20.24 0.99 -4.82
C ILE A 58 21.38 1.99 -4.84
N LYS A 59 22.25 1.89 -5.84
CA LYS A 59 23.11 3.01 -6.20
C LYS A 59 22.25 4.07 -6.87
N GLN A 60 21.87 5.09 -6.11
CA GLN A 60 21.27 6.27 -6.72
C GLN A 60 22.35 6.94 -7.59
N PRO A 61 22.13 7.12 -8.90
CA PRO A 61 23.19 7.58 -9.80
C PRO A 61 23.66 9.03 -9.54
N PHE A 62 23.05 9.73 -8.58
CA PHE A 62 23.32 11.14 -8.28
C PHE A 62 23.70 11.42 -6.82
N GLU A 63 23.81 10.42 -5.95
CA GLU A 63 24.35 10.67 -4.63
C GLU A 63 25.89 10.72 -4.70
N LYS A 64 26.45 11.93 -4.47
CA LYS A 64 27.85 12.07 -4.06
C LYS A 64 28.03 11.15 -2.85
N GLN A 65 29.02 10.24 -2.92
CA GLN A 65 29.38 9.40 -1.78
C GLN A 65 29.53 10.30 -0.55
N PRO A 66 28.81 10.05 0.54
CA PRO A 66 28.99 10.80 1.78
C PRO A 66 30.45 10.65 2.20
N ASN A 67 31.11 11.76 2.50
CA ASN A 67 32.42 11.74 3.11
C ASN A 67 32.33 10.92 4.40
N TYR A 68 33.24 9.97 4.60
CA TYR A 68 33.27 8.99 5.67
C TYR A 68 33.28 9.55 7.11
N GLU A 69 33.28 10.85 7.29
CA GLU A 69 33.25 11.52 8.60
C GLU A 69 31.83 11.77 9.15
N GLN A 70 30.76 11.38 8.43
CA GLN A 70 29.36 11.52 8.88
C GLN A 70 28.69 10.20 9.22
N GLU A 71 29.45 9.18 9.61
CA GLU A 71 28.92 7.87 10.03
C GLU A 71 28.06 7.87 11.31
N SER A 72 27.87 8.99 11.98
CA SER A 72 27.09 9.04 13.23
C SER A 72 25.60 9.37 13.04
N MET A 73 25.12 9.67 11.85
CA MET A 73 23.70 9.68 11.53
C MET A 73 23.36 8.42 10.73
N MET A 74 23.11 7.32 11.43
CA MET A 74 22.42 6.17 10.89
C MET A 74 21.04 6.63 10.43
N MET A 75 20.92 7.14 9.21
CA MET A 75 19.66 7.08 8.48
C MET A 75 19.36 5.59 8.35
N MET A 76 18.42 5.11 9.13
CA MET A 76 17.87 3.76 8.95
C MET A 76 17.27 3.74 7.55
N THR A 77 18.03 3.24 6.59
CA THR A 77 17.53 2.99 5.25
C THR A 77 16.51 1.87 5.35
N ILE A 78 15.25 2.20 5.06
CA ILE A 78 14.18 1.20 5.03
C ILE A 78 14.48 0.25 3.87
N PRO A 79 14.60 -1.07 4.13
CA PRO A 79 14.87 -2.03 3.06
C PRO A 79 13.73 -2.01 2.03
N LEU A 80 14.09 -2.04 0.75
CA LEU A 80 13.16 -2.14 -0.37
C LEU A 80 13.05 -3.58 -0.85
N TYR A 81 11.85 -3.98 -1.23
CA TYR A 81 11.56 -5.30 -1.75
C TYR A 81 10.85 -5.20 -3.11
N ASP A 82 11.35 -5.93 -4.10
CA ASP A 82 10.69 -6.03 -5.41
C ASP A 82 9.31 -6.66 -5.24
N GLY A 83 8.29 -5.87 -5.50
CA GLY A 83 6.91 -6.26 -5.28
C GLY A 83 6.45 -7.39 -6.20
N PHE A 84 6.94 -7.45 -7.45
CA PHE A 84 6.58 -8.53 -8.38
C PHE A 84 7.24 -9.85 -8.00
N VAL A 85 8.49 -9.82 -7.53
CA VAL A 85 9.17 -11.02 -7.02
C VAL A 85 8.44 -11.53 -5.78
N MET A 86 8.07 -10.63 -4.83
CA MET A 86 7.27 -11.00 -3.67
C MET A 86 5.92 -11.61 -4.07
N GLN A 87 5.20 -10.95 -4.97
CA GLN A 87 3.87 -11.38 -5.42
C GLN A 87 3.90 -12.81 -5.98
N LYS A 88 4.88 -13.08 -6.87
CA LYS A 88 5.07 -14.42 -7.43
C LYS A 88 5.33 -15.48 -6.35
N LYS A 89 6.16 -15.15 -5.35
CA LYS A 89 6.44 -16.08 -4.24
C LYS A 89 5.22 -16.35 -3.36
N LEU A 90 4.41 -15.35 -3.12
CA LEU A 90 3.19 -15.49 -2.34
C LEU A 90 2.09 -16.24 -3.13
N GLU A 91 2.02 -16.03 -4.46
CA GLU A 91 1.11 -16.77 -5.35
C GLU A 91 1.35 -18.28 -5.28
N GLU A 92 2.62 -18.72 -5.24
CA GLU A 92 3.00 -20.13 -5.11
C GLU A 92 2.44 -20.80 -3.83
N MET A 93 2.03 -19.99 -2.83
CA MET A 93 1.46 -20.47 -1.56
C MET A 93 -0.07 -20.49 -1.53
N ILE A 94 -0.71 -19.94 -2.56
CA ILE A 94 -2.18 -19.98 -2.68
C ILE A 94 -2.61 -21.37 -3.18
N PRO A 95 -3.62 -22.00 -2.56
CA PRO A 95 -4.15 -23.27 -3.04
C PRO A 95 -4.60 -23.13 -4.51
N SER A 96 -4.22 -24.08 -5.36
CA SER A 96 -4.52 -24.04 -6.80
C SER A 96 -6.03 -23.93 -7.11
N ALA A 97 -6.88 -24.48 -6.25
CA ALA A 97 -8.34 -24.37 -6.36
C ALA A 97 -8.85 -22.93 -6.16
N GLU A 98 -8.06 -22.06 -5.54
CA GLU A 98 -8.40 -20.66 -5.27
C GLU A 98 -7.72 -19.70 -6.27
N LEU A 99 -6.91 -20.19 -7.21
CA LEU A 99 -6.32 -19.41 -8.28
C LEU A 99 -7.30 -19.25 -9.46
N SER A 100 -8.41 -18.55 -9.20
CA SER A 100 -9.45 -18.28 -10.21
C SER A 100 -10.06 -16.89 -10.01
N LEU A 101 -10.76 -16.37 -11.00
CA LEU A 101 -11.42 -15.07 -10.93
C LEU A 101 -12.53 -14.99 -9.86
N ALA A 102 -12.97 -16.15 -9.32
CA ALA A 102 -13.92 -16.18 -8.22
C ALA A 102 -13.29 -15.82 -6.86
N HIS A 103 -11.95 -15.80 -6.77
CA HIS A 103 -11.20 -15.59 -5.56
C HIS A 103 -10.27 -14.38 -5.71
N ILE A 104 -10.40 -13.40 -4.83
CA ILE A 104 -9.46 -12.29 -4.70
C ILE A 104 -8.63 -12.51 -3.44
N HIS A 105 -7.31 -12.37 -3.58
CA HIS A 105 -6.36 -12.50 -2.48
C HIS A 105 -5.69 -11.16 -2.22
N ILE A 106 -5.79 -10.64 -0.99
CA ILE A 106 -5.20 -9.37 -0.56
C ILE A 106 -4.32 -9.65 0.65
N THR A 107 -3.05 -9.31 0.59
CA THR A 107 -2.13 -9.47 1.71
C THR A 107 -1.61 -8.13 2.20
N PHE A 108 -1.50 -8.00 3.51
CA PHE A 108 -0.88 -6.84 4.15
C PHE A 108 0.53 -7.17 4.60
N THR A 109 1.45 -6.23 4.40
CA THR A 109 2.83 -6.36 4.83
C THR A 109 3.35 -5.05 5.43
N SER A 110 4.32 -5.14 6.32
CA SER A 110 5.11 -3.99 6.80
C SER A 110 6.37 -3.75 5.98
N LEU A 111 6.69 -4.62 5.00
CA LEU A 111 7.82 -4.43 4.11
C LEU A 111 7.49 -3.33 3.09
N LEU A 112 8.46 -2.44 2.81
CA LEU A 112 8.29 -1.44 1.75
C LEU A 112 8.47 -2.11 0.39
N THR A 113 7.36 -2.32 -0.32
CA THR A 113 7.38 -2.85 -1.68
C THR A 113 7.69 -1.76 -2.69
N CYS A 114 8.36 -2.11 -3.77
CA CYS A 114 8.68 -1.21 -4.86
C CYS A 114 8.58 -1.92 -6.22
N THR A 115 8.53 -1.12 -7.28
CA THR A 115 8.61 -1.60 -8.67
C THR A 115 9.66 -0.79 -9.41
N PHE A 116 10.43 -1.46 -10.27
CA PHE A 116 11.37 -0.78 -11.16
C PHE A 116 10.62 -0.10 -12.31
N SER A 117 11.03 1.12 -12.65
CA SER A 117 10.54 1.86 -13.82
C SER A 117 11.68 2.06 -14.81
N GLU A 118 11.45 1.65 -16.06
CA GLU A 118 12.39 1.86 -17.16
C GLU A 118 12.40 3.32 -17.65
N ASP A 119 11.32 4.09 -17.38
CA ASP A 119 11.19 5.48 -17.82
C ASP A 119 12.21 6.41 -17.14
N ASP A 120 12.52 6.15 -15.88
CA ASP A 120 13.47 6.95 -15.08
C ASP A 120 14.56 6.12 -14.41
N TRP A 121 14.64 4.84 -14.73
CA TRP A 121 15.66 3.87 -14.30
C TRP A 121 15.83 3.77 -12.78
N ARG A 122 14.73 3.74 -12.05
CA ARG A 122 14.77 3.62 -10.59
C ARG A 122 13.61 2.81 -10.02
N TYR A 123 13.77 2.41 -8.77
CA TYR A 123 12.71 1.80 -7.99
C TYR A 123 11.80 2.85 -7.36
N HIS A 124 10.50 2.65 -7.49
CA HIS A 124 9.48 3.46 -6.85
C HIS A 124 8.80 2.66 -5.76
N GLY A 125 8.78 3.20 -4.53
CA GLY A 125 7.99 2.65 -3.44
C GLY A 125 6.51 2.60 -3.80
N ARG A 126 5.83 1.53 -3.37
CA ARG A 126 4.41 1.30 -3.63
C ARG A 126 3.66 1.05 -2.33
N ALA A 127 2.50 1.69 -2.18
CA ALA A 127 1.55 1.38 -1.12
C ALA A 127 0.69 0.17 -1.48
N VAL A 128 0.37 0.00 -2.77
CA VAL A 128 -0.37 -1.14 -3.30
C VAL A 128 0.28 -1.67 -4.57
N LEU A 129 0.29 -2.99 -4.71
CA LEU A 129 0.59 -3.72 -5.94
C LEU A 129 -0.59 -4.65 -6.22
N CYS A 130 -1.37 -4.35 -7.26
CA CYS A 130 -2.51 -5.17 -7.64
C CYS A 130 -2.08 -6.46 -8.34
N GLY A 131 -2.83 -7.54 -8.18
CA GLY A 131 -2.57 -8.86 -8.76
C GLY A 131 -2.97 -9.99 -7.81
N THR A 132 -2.41 -11.18 -8.00
CA THR A 132 -2.70 -12.36 -7.18
C THR A 132 -1.44 -12.86 -6.47
N PRO A 133 -1.36 -12.69 -5.11
CA PRO A 133 -2.22 -11.81 -4.31
C PRO A 133 -1.91 -10.32 -4.57
N SER A 134 -2.88 -9.45 -4.34
CA SER A 134 -2.58 -8.02 -4.22
C SER A 134 -1.82 -7.77 -2.91
N ILE A 135 -0.77 -6.94 -2.97
CA ILE A 135 0.08 -6.63 -1.81
C ILE A 135 -0.17 -5.19 -1.38
N ILE A 136 -0.51 -4.98 -0.11
CA ILE A 136 -0.67 -3.65 0.48
C ILE A 136 0.40 -3.47 1.55
N SER A 137 1.30 -2.50 1.31
CA SER A 137 2.39 -2.17 2.22
C SER A 137 1.96 -1.06 3.18
N THR A 138 1.87 -1.36 4.47
CA THR A 138 1.60 -0.34 5.49
C THR A 138 2.75 0.66 5.62
N THR A 139 4.00 0.23 5.42
CA THR A 139 5.15 1.13 5.30
C THR A 139 5.06 1.96 4.01
N GLY A 140 4.59 1.36 2.91
CA GLY A 140 4.34 2.09 1.66
C GLY A 140 3.30 3.19 1.79
N ILE A 141 2.26 3.01 2.63
CA ILE A 141 1.28 4.06 2.95
C ILE A 141 1.98 5.29 3.53
N VAL A 142 2.99 5.09 4.40
CA VAL A 142 3.72 6.17 5.08
C VAL A 142 4.82 6.77 4.20
N GLU A 143 5.56 5.94 3.46
CA GLU A 143 6.82 6.33 2.83
C GLU A 143 6.78 6.43 1.30
N ALA A 144 5.85 5.74 0.61
CA ALA A 144 5.84 5.73 -0.84
C ALA A 144 5.21 6.98 -1.47
N LEU A 145 4.28 7.62 -0.76
CA LEU A 145 3.64 8.83 -1.24
C LEU A 145 4.43 10.08 -0.83
N ALA A 146 4.48 11.06 -1.74
CA ALA A 146 5.17 12.32 -1.48
C ALA A 146 4.49 13.09 -0.32
N LYS A 147 5.29 13.55 0.62
CA LYS A 147 4.88 14.51 1.67
C LYS A 147 4.70 15.91 1.06
N PRO A 148 4.05 16.86 1.77
CA PRO A 148 3.88 18.22 1.27
C PRO A 148 5.20 18.85 0.82
N ARG A 149 5.17 19.65 -0.25
CA ARG A 149 6.38 20.32 -0.79
C ARG A 149 7.13 21.10 0.26
N GLU A 150 6.40 21.80 1.11
CA GLU A 150 6.95 22.65 2.18
C GLU A 150 7.67 21.83 3.24
N PHE A 151 7.31 20.54 3.41
CA PHE A 151 8.02 19.63 4.29
C PHE A 151 9.46 19.43 3.82
N TYR A 152 9.66 19.14 2.54
CA TYR A 152 11.00 18.95 1.96
C TYR A 152 11.81 20.25 1.99
N LEU A 153 11.19 21.40 1.69
CA LEU A 153 11.86 22.71 1.76
C LEU A 153 12.29 23.04 3.20
N ALA A 154 11.44 22.75 4.18
CA ALA A 154 11.77 22.94 5.58
C ALA A 154 12.91 22.01 6.03
N GLN A 155 12.92 20.76 5.54
CA GLN A 155 13.98 19.79 5.81
C GLN A 155 15.34 20.28 5.26
N LEU A 156 15.38 20.81 4.04
CA LEU A 156 16.59 21.35 3.40
C LEU A 156 17.10 22.62 4.10
N GLY A 157 16.20 23.48 4.58
CA GLY A 157 16.55 24.73 5.25
C GLY A 157 17.01 24.56 6.70
N SER A 158 16.83 23.36 7.26
CA SER A 158 17.07 23.08 8.67
C SER A 158 18.18 22.04 8.84
N ILE A 159 19.43 22.46 8.61
CA ILE A 159 20.63 21.61 8.85
C ILE A 159 20.70 21.10 10.32
N ALA A 160 19.88 21.65 11.22
CA ALA A 160 19.84 21.32 12.65
C ALA A 160 18.43 21.12 13.21
N ALA A 161 17.37 21.07 12.39
CA ALA A 161 16.03 20.84 12.94
C ALA A 161 15.82 19.37 13.26
N ASP A 162 15.59 19.10 14.52
CA ASP A 162 15.09 17.83 15.00
C ASP A 162 13.86 17.39 14.17
N ASN A 163 13.91 16.17 13.63
CA ASN A 163 12.81 15.58 12.86
C ASN A 163 11.47 15.64 13.63
N GLY A 164 11.49 15.66 14.97
CA GLY A 164 10.31 15.81 15.80
C GLY A 164 9.64 17.18 15.67
N SER A 165 10.39 18.26 15.49
CA SER A 165 9.85 19.61 15.28
C SER A 165 9.19 19.76 13.91
N LEU A 166 9.77 19.15 12.87
CA LEU A 166 9.20 19.10 11.53
C LEU A 166 7.89 18.31 11.50
N LYS A 167 7.86 17.13 12.11
CA LYS A 167 6.64 16.33 12.24
C LYS A 167 5.52 17.12 12.92
N LYS A 168 5.79 17.82 14.01
CA LYS A 168 4.80 18.67 14.70
C LYS A 168 4.28 19.80 13.80
N ARG A 169 5.17 20.47 13.07
CA ARG A 169 4.80 21.58 12.17
C ARG A 169 3.86 21.14 11.05
N PHE A 170 4.02 19.92 10.55
CA PHE A 170 3.23 19.37 9.46
C PHE A 170 2.24 18.30 9.92
N ALA A 171 1.93 18.26 11.22
CA ALA A 171 0.98 17.31 11.78
C ALA A 171 -0.36 17.37 11.04
N GLY A 172 -0.90 16.21 10.70
CA GLY A 172 -2.16 16.07 9.97
C GLY A 172 -2.06 16.18 8.45
N ARG A 173 -0.95 16.67 7.89
CA ARG A 173 -0.74 16.78 6.43
C ARG A 173 -0.09 15.54 5.80
N PHE A 174 0.34 14.58 6.60
CA PHE A 174 0.78 13.26 6.15
C PHE A 174 0.49 12.22 7.23
N ILE A 175 0.51 10.96 6.85
CA ILE A 175 0.30 9.80 7.72
C ILE A 175 1.64 9.42 8.34
N ASP A 176 1.67 9.22 9.66
CA ASP A 176 2.84 8.70 10.38
C ASP A 176 2.60 7.26 10.84
N TYR A 177 3.66 6.57 11.28
CA TYR A 177 3.65 5.16 11.69
C TYR A 177 2.74 4.86 12.89
N ASP A 178 2.48 5.85 13.74
CA ASP A 178 1.62 5.76 14.91
C ASP A 178 0.15 6.17 14.64
N ASP A 179 -0.18 6.59 13.40
CA ASP A 179 -1.54 6.99 13.02
C ASP A 179 -2.38 5.78 12.56
N GLU A 180 -2.67 4.88 13.52
CA GLU A 180 -3.44 3.65 13.27
C GLU A 180 -4.73 3.88 12.48
N LYS A 181 -5.47 4.94 12.84
CA LYS A 181 -6.76 5.22 12.20
C LYS A 181 -6.61 5.58 10.73
N LYS A 182 -5.63 6.42 10.39
CA LYS A 182 -5.39 6.80 9.00
C LYS A 182 -4.76 5.65 8.21
N ILE A 183 -3.86 4.86 8.82
CA ILE A 183 -3.29 3.68 8.19
C ILE A 183 -4.39 2.67 7.86
N THR A 184 -5.32 2.41 8.79
CA THR A 184 -6.46 1.53 8.55
C THR A 184 -7.37 2.09 7.45
N ALA A 185 -7.70 3.38 7.48
CA ALA A 185 -8.54 4.01 6.47
C ALA A 185 -7.89 4.00 5.06
N ALA A 186 -6.59 4.28 4.97
CA ALA A 186 -5.83 4.16 3.73
C ALA A 186 -5.78 2.71 3.23
N SER A 187 -5.62 1.75 4.14
CA SER A 187 -5.63 0.32 3.82
C SER A 187 -6.96 -0.13 3.23
N ILE A 188 -8.09 0.44 3.67
CA ILE A 188 -9.40 0.20 3.06
C ILE A 188 -9.41 0.70 1.61
N ASN A 189 -8.95 1.92 1.35
CA ASN A 189 -8.90 2.48 0.00
C ASN A 189 -8.05 1.59 -0.93
N TYR A 190 -6.87 1.16 -0.48
CA TYR A 190 -6.00 0.29 -1.28
C TYR A 190 -6.57 -1.12 -1.46
N ALA A 191 -7.27 -1.66 -0.46
CA ALA A 191 -7.97 -2.93 -0.62
C ALA A 191 -9.11 -2.83 -1.64
N LEU A 192 -9.84 -1.71 -1.67
CA LEU A 192 -10.83 -1.44 -2.71
C LEU A 192 -10.16 -1.32 -4.09
N GLN A 193 -9.04 -0.62 -4.22
CA GLN A 193 -8.29 -0.58 -5.49
C GLN A 193 -7.89 -1.99 -5.95
N ALA A 194 -7.41 -2.84 -5.03
CA ALA A 194 -7.09 -4.23 -5.34
C ALA A 194 -8.32 -5.02 -5.83
N ILE A 195 -9.49 -4.83 -5.23
CA ILE A 195 -10.74 -5.48 -5.66
C ILE A 195 -11.18 -4.95 -7.03
N PHE A 196 -11.18 -3.63 -7.21
CA PHE A 196 -11.57 -3.01 -8.47
C PHE A 196 -10.64 -3.38 -9.63
N PHE A 197 -9.35 -3.67 -9.36
CA PHE A 197 -8.44 -4.20 -10.38
C PHE A 197 -9.00 -5.45 -11.06
N PHE A 198 -9.58 -6.38 -10.31
CA PHE A 198 -10.20 -7.59 -10.85
C PHE A 198 -11.54 -7.29 -11.53
N ILE A 199 -12.36 -6.41 -10.94
CA ILE A 199 -13.69 -6.07 -11.47
C ILE A 199 -13.59 -5.33 -12.81
N THR A 200 -12.57 -4.49 -12.97
CA THR A 200 -12.37 -3.63 -14.15
C THR A 200 -11.37 -4.21 -15.15
N SER A 201 -10.87 -5.44 -14.91
CA SER A 201 -9.86 -6.08 -15.76
C SER A 201 -8.57 -5.25 -15.90
N GLY A 202 -8.10 -4.67 -14.80
CA GLY A 202 -6.80 -4.00 -14.71
C GLY A 202 -6.83 -2.48 -14.51
N GLU A 203 -8.01 -1.86 -14.36
CA GLU A 203 -8.14 -0.41 -14.14
C GLU A 203 -8.59 -0.09 -12.70
N PRO A 204 -7.70 -0.17 -11.68
CA PRO A 204 -8.09 -0.04 -10.28
C PRO A 204 -8.29 1.41 -9.83
N PHE A 205 -7.87 2.40 -10.64
CA PHE A 205 -7.74 3.78 -10.20
C PHE A 205 -8.83 4.70 -10.74
N CYS A 206 -9.08 5.77 -9.99
CA CYS A 206 -9.99 6.85 -10.34
C CYS A 206 -9.25 8.19 -10.43
N SER A 207 -9.69 9.06 -11.34
CA SER A 207 -9.18 10.44 -11.44
C SER A 207 -9.99 11.43 -10.59
N ASN A 208 -11.13 11.03 -10.03
CA ASN A 208 -11.94 11.87 -9.17
C ASN A 208 -11.28 11.98 -7.79
N LYS A 209 -10.94 13.21 -7.37
CA LYS A 209 -10.26 13.51 -6.11
C LYS A 209 -11.04 13.11 -4.86
N ASP A 210 -12.36 13.05 -4.93
CA ASP A 210 -13.22 12.66 -3.81
C ASP A 210 -13.44 11.13 -3.74
N CYS A 211 -12.96 10.37 -4.72
CA CYS A 211 -13.16 8.93 -4.76
C CYS A 211 -12.09 8.17 -3.96
N MET A 212 -12.50 7.17 -3.16
CA MET A 212 -11.58 6.28 -2.43
C MET A 212 -10.59 5.54 -3.33
N LEU A 213 -10.87 5.44 -4.64
CA LEU A 213 -9.99 4.80 -5.62
C LEU A 213 -9.04 5.79 -6.32
N LEU A 214 -8.92 7.03 -5.84
CA LEU A 214 -7.98 7.99 -6.40
C LEU A 214 -6.56 7.40 -6.40
N ASN A 215 -5.87 7.52 -7.53
CA ASN A 215 -4.43 7.25 -7.62
C ASN A 215 -3.65 8.39 -6.96
N ALA A 216 -3.62 8.40 -5.65
CA ALA A 216 -2.96 9.46 -4.87
C ALA A 216 -1.43 9.33 -4.99
N HIS A 217 -0.77 10.42 -5.40
CA HIS A 217 0.69 10.55 -5.42
C HIS A 217 1.21 11.36 -4.22
N TRP A 218 0.32 12.10 -3.56
CA TRP A 218 0.62 12.94 -2.41
C TRP A 218 -0.12 12.45 -1.17
N GLN A 219 0.52 12.56 -0.03
CA GLN A 219 -0.09 12.24 1.26
C GLN A 219 -1.37 13.06 1.52
N GLU A 220 -1.40 14.33 1.09
CA GLU A 220 -2.56 15.20 1.24
C GLU A 220 -3.75 14.71 0.40
N ASP A 221 -3.50 14.21 -0.81
CA ASP A 221 -4.57 13.62 -1.65
C ASP A 221 -5.13 12.33 -1.02
N LEU A 222 -4.25 11.48 -0.47
CA LEU A 222 -4.70 10.28 0.24
C LEU A 222 -5.52 10.62 1.48
N ILE A 223 -5.06 11.58 2.30
CA ILE A 223 -5.80 12.05 3.48
C ILE A 223 -7.17 12.57 3.08
N HIS A 224 -7.26 13.36 2.01
CA HIS A 224 -8.53 13.86 1.50
C HIS A 224 -9.50 12.72 1.16
N THR A 225 -9.04 11.68 0.46
CA THR A 225 -9.91 10.54 0.09
C THR A 225 -10.38 9.73 1.29
N ILE A 226 -9.52 9.53 2.30
CA ILE A 226 -9.92 8.80 3.53
C ILE A 226 -10.86 9.61 4.41
N GLU A 227 -10.83 10.94 4.36
CA GLU A 227 -11.79 11.82 5.04
C GLU A 227 -13.15 11.83 4.34
N LYS A 228 -13.15 11.84 3.00
CA LYS A 228 -14.38 11.77 2.19
C LYS A 228 -15.08 10.42 2.30
N ARG A 229 -14.35 9.32 2.30
CA ARG A 229 -14.85 7.94 2.44
C ARG A 229 -15.98 7.62 1.47
N THR A 230 -15.87 8.03 0.22
CA THR A 230 -16.91 7.84 -0.79
C THR A 230 -16.35 7.21 -2.06
N LEU A 231 -17.12 6.34 -2.68
CA LEU A 231 -16.92 5.95 -4.07
C LEU A 231 -17.67 6.95 -4.97
N CYS A 232 -17.08 7.32 -6.10
CA CYS A 232 -17.81 8.10 -7.09
C CYS A 232 -18.95 7.27 -7.71
N ASN A 233 -19.92 7.93 -8.37
CA ASN A 233 -21.09 7.27 -8.96
C ASN A 233 -20.72 6.12 -9.91
N HIS A 234 -19.63 6.27 -10.68
CA HIS A 234 -19.17 5.22 -11.58
C HIS A 234 -18.80 3.94 -10.81
N HIS A 235 -17.94 4.07 -9.79
CA HIS A 235 -17.47 2.91 -9.02
C HIS A 235 -18.54 2.35 -8.08
N MET A 236 -19.43 3.19 -7.55
CA MET A 236 -20.59 2.73 -6.81
C MET A 236 -21.52 1.88 -7.69
N ASN A 237 -21.79 2.31 -8.92
CA ASN A 237 -22.59 1.55 -9.85
C ASN A 237 -21.96 0.21 -10.25
N LEU A 238 -20.62 0.16 -10.38
CA LEU A 238 -19.91 -1.10 -10.63
C LEU A 238 -20.04 -2.06 -9.42
N ALA A 239 -19.85 -1.55 -8.20
CA ALA A 239 -20.00 -2.36 -6.99
C ALA A 239 -21.43 -2.90 -6.84
N ASN A 240 -22.45 -2.07 -7.10
CA ASN A 240 -23.85 -2.48 -6.99
C ASN A 240 -24.25 -3.56 -8.01
N LYS A 241 -23.68 -3.56 -9.21
CA LYS A 241 -23.92 -4.63 -10.20
C LYS A 241 -23.48 -6.00 -9.69
N LEU A 242 -22.39 -6.05 -8.94
CA LEU A 242 -21.88 -7.28 -8.34
C LEU A 242 -22.76 -7.81 -7.20
N SER A 243 -23.54 -6.95 -6.57
CA SER A 243 -24.43 -7.34 -5.46
C SER A 243 -25.79 -7.86 -5.96
N MET A 244 -26.06 -7.78 -7.28
CA MET A 244 -27.36 -8.18 -7.88
C MET A 244 -27.29 -9.54 -8.59
N ASP A 245 -26.09 -10.06 -8.87
CA ASP A 245 -25.84 -11.38 -9.49
C ASP A 245 -25.47 -12.43 -8.43
#